data_fa3b2dd4e3ea97d75a51644305ef2099
#
_entry.id   fa3b2dd4e3ea97d75a51644305ef2099
#
_cell.length_a   1.000
_cell.length_b   1.000
_cell.length_c   1.000
_cell.angle_alpha   90.00
_cell.angle_beta   90.00
_cell.angle_gamma   90.00
#
_symmetry.space_group_name_H-M   'P 1'
#
loop_
_entity.id
_entity.type
_entity.pdbx_description
1 polymer ?
#
loop_
_entity_poly.entity_id
_entity_poly.type
_entity_poly.pdbx_seq_one_letter_code
_entity_poly.pdbx_strand_id
1 'polypeptide(L)'
;IHSDGDFTVSELQKSAADDHLAIIALTDHNTFSGWDELDDNIIPAIRGIEWTTYFGHMLVLGANDFVDWRDAQPDNIDEKIKQVKAVGGIVGIAHPYQLGSPLCTGGRWEFNVRDWRNVDYIEV
;
A
#
# COMPACT_ATOMS: atom_id res chain seq x y z
N ILE A 1 7.14 10.01 11.86
CA ILE A 1 7.50 9.47 10.55
C ILE A 1 7.39 7.97 10.68
N HIS A 2 6.54 7.36 9.87
CA HIS A 2 6.23 5.93 9.93
C HIS A 2 6.55 5.21 8.60
N SER A 3 7.14 5.94 7.64
CA SER A 3 7.62 5.41 6.36
C SER A 3 9.13 5.29 6.36
N ASP A 4 9.66 4.38 5.55
CA ASP A 4 11.09 4.20 5.30
C ASP A 4 11.59 5.02 4.09
N GLY A 5 10.72 5.85 3.51
CA GLY A 5 11.08 6.77 2.43
C GLY A 5 11.97 7.94 2.91
N ASP A 6 12.97 8.28 2.11
CA ASP A 6 13.93 9.36 2.40
C ASP A 6 13.46 10.75 1.92
N PHE A 7 12.42 10.81 1.09
CA PHE A 7 11.90 12.06 0.52
C PHE A 7 10.72 12.61 1.32
N THR A 8 10.61 13.93 1.37
CA THR A 8 9.33 14.57 1.69
C THR A 8 8.33 14.33 0.55
N VAL A 9 7.03 14.43 0.84
CA VAL A 9 5.98 14.27 -0.19
C VAL A 9 6.19 15.25 -1.35
N SER A 10 6.55 16.51 -1.06
CA SER A 10 6.81 17.51 -2.09
C SER A 10 8.03 17.17 -2.95
N GLU A 11 9.10 16.64 -2.37
CA GLU A 11 10.29 16.21 -3.13
C GLU A 11 9.97 15.01 -4.01
N LEU A 12 9.22 14.03 -3.48
CA LEU A 12 8.75 12.88 -4.25
C LEU A 12 7.92 13.30 -5.45
N GLN A 13 6.92 14.18 -5.25
CA GLN A 13 6.06 14.65 -6.34
C GLN A 13 6.85 15.43 -7.40
N LYS A 14 7.80 16.28 -7.00
CA LYS A 14 8.65 17.01 -7.93
C LYS A 14 9.56 16.08 -8.74
N SER A 15 10.21 15.12 -8.07
CA SER A 15 11.05 14.13 -8.74
C SER A 15 10.24 13.32 -9.76
N ALA A 16 9.04 12.87 -9.38
CA ALA A 16 8.15 12.14 -10.29
C ALA A 16 7.73 12.99 -11.51
N ALA A 17 7.45 14.27 -11.30
CA ALA A 17 7.11 15.19 -12.38
C ALA A 17 8.31 15.45 -13.32
N ASP A 18 9.52 15.59 -12.76
CA ASP A 18 10.76 15.76 -13.53
C ASP A 18 11.07 14.50 -14.36
N ASP A 19 10.76 13.32 -13.84
CA ASP A 19 10.84 12.04 -14.54
C ASP A 19 9.69 11.79 -15.53
N HIS A 20 8.82 12.77 -15.74
CA HIS A 20 7.69 12.72 -16.67
C HIS A 20 6.67 11.61 -16.37
N LEU A 21 6.52 11.24 -15.11
CA LEU A 21 5.44 10.33 -14.69
C LEU A 21 4.08 11.03 -14.84
N ALA A 22 3.07 10.29 -15.25
CA ALA A 22 1.71 10.82 -15.40
C ALA A 22 0.94 10.86 -14.08
N ILE A 23 1.27 9.97 -13.15
CA ILE A 23 0.59 9.79 -11.87
C ILE A 23 1.52 9.01 -10.92
N ILE A 24 1.36 9.24 -9.63
CA ILE A 24 2.00 8.44 -8.58
C ILE A 24 0.96 7.90 -7.59
N ALA A 25 1.36 6.94 -6.76
CA ALA A 25 0.60 6.55 -5.57
C ALA A 25 1.48 6.76 -4.33
N LEU A 26 0.94 7.41 -3.29
CA LEU A 26 1.62 7.52 -2.01
C LEU A 26 1.15 6.37 -1.11
N THR A 27 2.09 5.52 -0.69
CA THR A 27 1.80 4.24 -0.03
C THR A 27 2.65 4.03 1.22
N ASP A 28 2.72 5.02 2.08
CA ASP A 28 3.44 4.92 3.35
C ASP A 28 2.98 3.73 4.20
N HIS A 29 3.91 3.14 4.96
CA HIS A 29 3.62 2.02 5.85
C HIS A 29 2.66 2.41 6.99
N ASN A 30 1.48 1.84 7.01
CA ASN A 30 0.48 1.94 8.07
C ASN A 30 0.11 3.37 8.50
N THR A 31 0.28 4.36 7.63
CA THR A 31 -0.05 5.77 7.92
C THR A 31 -0.68 6.47 6.73
N PHE A 32 -1.50 7.46 7.04
CA PHE A 32 -2.13 8.36 6.06
C PHE A 32 -1.56 9.79 6.16
N SER A 33 -0.55 10.00 7.00
CA SER A 33 -0.09 11.36 7.34
C SER A 33 0.43 12.16 6.16
N GLY A 34 0.95 11.50 5.12
CA GLY A 34 1.40 12.16 3.90
C GLY A 34 0.30 12.61 2.95
N TRP A 35 -0.95 12.17 3.13
CA TRP A 35 -2.04 12.48 2.20
C TRP A 35 -2.41 13.96 2.15
N ASP A 36 -2.32 14.64 3.29
CA ASP A 36 -2.63 16.06 3.39
C ASP A 36 -1.54 16.96 2.78
N GLU A 37 -0.37 16.39 2.50
CA GLU A 37 0.77 17.07 1.87
C GLU A 37 0.77 16.93 0.33
N LEU A 38 -0.10 16.08 -0.23
CA LEU A 38 -0.20 15.88 -1.68
C LEU A 38 -0.76 17.12 -2.38
N ASP A 39 -0.07 17.57 -3.43
CA ASP A 39 -0.49 18.67 -4.31
C ASP A 39 -0.72 18.15 -5.73
N ASP A 40 -1.98 17.97 -6.11
CA ASP A 40 -2.38 17.51 -7.44
C ASP A 40 -2.01 18.47 -8.59
N ASN A 41 -1.56 19.71 -8.27
CA ASN A 41 -1.03 20.63 -9.28
C ASN A 41 0.41 20.31 -9.68
N ILE A 42 1.17 19.57 -8.86
CA ILE A 42 2.52 19.11 -9.19
C ILE A 42 2.40 17.87 -10.08
N ILE A 43 1.72 16.84 -9.60
CA ILE A 43 1.43 15.60 -10.31
C ILE A 43 0.20 14.95 -9.65
N PRO A 44 -0.74 14.41 -10.43
CA PRO A 44 -1.84 13.64 -9.89
C PRO A 44 -1.35 12.51 -8.99
N ALA A 45 -1.98 12.36 -7.83
CA ALA A 45 -1.57 11.35 -6.87
C ALA A 45 -2.74 10.51 -6.34
N ILE A 46 -2.57 9.20 -6.33
CA ILE A 46 -3.48 8.27 -5.67
C ILE A 46 -3.11 8.20 -4.20
N ARG A 47 -4.10 8.42 -3.33
CA ARG A 47 -3.98 8.14 -1.91
C ARG A 47 -4.00 6.64 -1.69
N GLY A 48 -2.93 6.12 -1.14
CA GLY A 48 -2.78 4.71 -0.86
C GLY A 48 -2.16 4.49 0.52
N ILE A 49 -2.03 3.25 0.89
CA ILE A 49 -1.36 2.81 2.11
C ILE A 49 -0.76 1.43 1.89
N GLU A 50 0.41 1.19 2.43
CA GLU A 50 0.94 -0.16 2.54
C GLU A 50 0.60 -0.74 3.91
N TRP A 51 -0.31 -1.70 3.95
CA TRP A 51 -0.56 -2.49 5.15
C TRP A 51 0.65 -3.35 5.47
N THR A 52 1.43 -2.91 6.42
CA THR A 52 2.59 -3.63 6.90
C THR A 52 2.19 -4.45 8.11
N THR A 53 2.09 -5.74 7.89
CA THR A 53 1.69 -6.70 8.92
C THR A 53 2.83 -7.71 9.20
N TYR A 54 2.63 -8.54 10.20
CA TYR A 54 3.57 -9.62 10.50
C TYR A 54 3.59 -10.72 9.40
N PHE A 55 2.49 -10.88 8.67
CA PHE A 55 2.26 -11.97 7.72
C PHE A 55 2.44 -11.59 6.26
N GLY A 56 2.79 -10.36 5.98
CA GLY A 56 2.97 -9.84 4.62
C GLY A 56 2.58 -8.38 4.52
N HIS A 57 2.91 -7.79 3.39
CA HIS A 57 2.56 -6.42 3.07
C HIS A 57 1.54 -6.37 1.92
N MET A 58 0.56 -5.50 2.04
CA MET A 58 -0.50 -5.34 1.05
C MET A 58 -0.73 -3.87 0.74
N LEU A 59 -0.67 -3.52 -0.53
CA LEU A 59 -0.98 -2.18 -1.02
C LEU A 59 -2.49 -2.02 -1.20
N VAL A 60 -3.03 -0.94 -0.65
CA VAL A 60 -4.40 -0.51 -0.83
C VAL A 60 -4.40 0.87 -1.45
N LEU A 61 -4.92 1.00 -2.67
CA LEU A 61 -4.90 2.23 -3.43
C LEU A 61 -6.32 2.75 -3.65
N GLY A 62 -6.54 4.06 -3.46
CA GLY A 62 -7.75 4.76 -3.84
C GLY A 62 -9.03 4.32 -3.11
N ALA A 63 -8.90 3.68 -1.95
CA ALA A 63 -10.06 3.33 -1.13
C ALA A 63 -10.80 4.59 -0.65
N ASN A 64 -12.13 4.58 -0.75
CA ASN A 64 -12.97 5.73 -0.39
C ASN A 64 -13.29 5.78 1.12
N ASP A 65 -12.95 4.73 1.86
CA ASP A 65 -13.18 4.65 3.30
C ASP A 65 -12.08 3.82 3.96
N PHE A 66 -11.96 3.97 5.27
CA PHE A 66 -10.99 3.26 6.09
C PHE A 66 -11.36 1.78 6.23
N VAL A 67 -10.39 0.90 6.00
CA VAL A 67 -10.47 -0.52 6.32
C VAL A 67 -9.39 -0.86 7.34
N ASP A 68 -9.79 -1.43 8.47
CA ASP A 68 -8.86 -1.79 9.54
C ASP A 68 -8.07 -3.06 9.19
N TRP A 69 -6.75 -2.93 9.14
CA TRP A 69 -5.82 -4.03 8.84
C TRP A 69 -5.19 -4.66 10.09
N ARG A 70 -5.34 -4.03 11.25
CA ARG A 70 -4.61 -4.40 12.47
C ARG A 70 -4.95 -5.80 12.99
N ASP A 71 -6.10 -6.32 12.62
CA ASP A 71 -6.57 -7.66 12.92
C ASP A 71 -6.46 -8.63 11.73
N ALA A 72 -5.70 -8.25 10.66
CA ALA A 72 -5.45 -9.12 9.53
C ALA A 72 -4.60 -10.34 9.96
N GLN A 73 -5.11 -11.53 9.65
CA GLN A 73 -4.50 -12.82 9.95
C GLN A 73 -4.46 -13.68 8.68
N PRO A 74 -3.61 -14.72 8.63
CA PRO A 74 -3.52 -15.59 7.45
C PRO A 74 -4.88 -16.15 6.98
N ASP A 75 -5.78 -16.43 7.89
CA ASP A 75 -7.06 -17.09 7.57
C ASP A 75 -8.21 -16.12 7.29
N ASN A 76 -8.09 -14.83 7.60
CA ASN A 76 -9.13 -13.82 7.36
C ASN A 76 -8.80 -12.82 6.25
N ILE A 77 -7.68 -12.96 5.56
CA ILE A 77 -7.22 -11.99 4.56
C ILE A 77 -8.21 -11.80 3.41
N ASP A 78 -8.89 -12.86 2.97
CA ASP A 78 -9.91 -12.75 1.90
C ASP A 78 -11.06 -11.82 2.31
N GLU A 79 -11.45 -11.82 3.59
CA GLU A 79 -12.47 -10.91 4.10
C GLU A 79 -11.96 -9.47 4.11
N LYS A 80 -10.72 -9.25 4.52
CA LYS A 80 -10.08 -7.93 4.49
C LYS A 80 -9.98 -7.38 3.06
N ILE A 81 -9.57 -8.21 2.12
CA ILE A 81 -9.52 -7.87 0.69
C ILE A 81 -10.92 -7.47 0.19
N LYS A 82 -11.96 -8.23 0.53
CA LYS A 82 -13.35 -7.90 0.16
C LYS A 82 -13.82 -6.57 0.76
N GLN A 83 -13.44 -6.26 2.01
CA GLN A 83 -13.74 -4.97 2.63
C GLN A 83 -13.10 -3.83 1.85
N VAL A 84 -11.83 -3.97 1.45
CA VAL A 84 -11.14 -2.98 0.59
C VAL A 84 -11.86 -2.82 -0.75
N LYS A 85 -12.22 -3.92 -1.41
CA LYS A 85 -12.96 -3.88 -2.69
C LYS A 85 -14.34 -3.22 -2.53
N ALA A 86 -15.03 -3.45 -1.42
CA ALA A 86 -16.33 -2.86 -1.14
C ALA A 86 -16.30 -1.33 -1.02
N VAL A 87 -15.17 -0.76 -0.62
CA VAL A 87 -14.94 0.69 -0.56
C VAL A 87 -14.20 1.24 -1.80
N GLY A 88 -14.14 0.45 -2.87
CA GLY A 88 -13.58 0.87 -4.17
C GLY A 88 -12.06 0.81 -4.27
N GLY A 89 -11.38 0.21 -3.31
CA GLY A 89 -9.93 0.09 -3.30
C GLY A 89 -9.39 -0.90 -4.33
N ILE A 90 -8.17 -0.63 -4.79
CA ILE A 90 -7.33 -1.55 -5.57
C ILE A 90 -6.40 -2.26 -4.60
N VAL A 91 -6.24 -3.57 -4.76
CA VAL A 91 -5.45 -4.42 -3.88
C VAL A 91 -4.23 -4.95 -4.60
N GLY A 92 -3.04 -4.68 -4.05
CA GLY A 92 -1.78 -5.23 -4.52
C GLY A 92 -1.08 -6.03 -3.42
N ILE A 93 -0.45 -7.15 -3.78
CA ILE A 93 0.46 -7.86 -2.88
C ILE A 93 1.86 -7.27 -3.07
N ALA A 94 2.43 -6.70 -2.01
CA ALA A 94 3.76 -6.11 -2.05
C ALA A 94 4.84 -7.20 -1.93
N HIS A 95 5.84 -7.14 -2.80
CA HIS A 95 7.10 -7.91 -2.76
C HIS A 95 7.03 -9.28 -2.03
N PRO A 96 6.15 -10.23 -2.43
CA PRO A 96 5.80 -11.43 -1.65
C PRO A 96 6.97 -12.39 -1.39
N TYR A 97 8.06 -12.25 -2.10
CA TYR A 97 9.26 -13.07 -1.99
C TYR A 97 10.43 -12.37 -1.31
N GLN A 98 10.21 -11.16 -0.80
CA GLN A 98 11.27 -10.44 -0.10
C GLN A 98 11.73 -11.23 1.12
N LEU A 99 13.03 -11.53 1.16
CA LEU A 99 13.64 -12.10 2.34
C LEU A 99 13.69 -11.02 3.42
N GLY A 100 12.89 -11.19 4.46
CA GLY A 100 12.91 -10.28 5.60
C GLY A 100 14.32 -10.24 6.20
N SER A 101 14.87 -9.04 6.38
CA SER A 101 15.95 -8.85 7.33
C SER A 101 15.35 -8.94 8.75
N PRO A 102 16.14 -9.17 9.80
CA PRO A 102 15.61 -9.16 11.17
C PRO A 102 14.88 -7.86 11.55
N LEU A 103 15.05 -6.80 10.76
CA LEU A 103 14.44 -5.48 10.95
C LEU A 103 13.18 -5.25 10.09
N CYS A 104 12.90 -6.12 9.10
CA CYS A 104 11.73 -6.03 8.23
C CYS A 104 10.77 -7.17 8.53
N THR A 105 9.90 -6.97 9.51
CA THR A 105 8.85 -7.92 9.84
C THR A 105 7.84 -8.00 8.71
N GLY A 106 7.44 -9.21 8.30
CA GLY A 106 6.39 -9.41 7.30
C GLY A 106 6.83 -9.20 5.84
N GLY A 107 8.13 -9.12 5.54
CA GLY A 107 8.61 -8.98 4.16
C GLY A 107 8.19 -10.13 3.25
N ARG A 108 8.00 -11.34 3.80
CA ARG A 108 7.51 -12.51 3.07
C ARG A 108 5.99 -12.62 3.24
N TRP A 109 5.30 -12.90 2.13
CA TRP A 109 3.86 -13.15 2.16
C TRP A 109 3.52 -14.50 2.78
N GLU A 110 2.74 -14.50 3.86
CA GLU A 110 2.30 -15.68 4.60
C GLU A 110 0.77 -15.76 4.76
N PHE A 111 0.05 -14.85 4.12
CA PHE A 111 -1.41 -14.90 4.10
C PHE A 111 -1.96 -15.97 3.16
N ASN A 112 -3.06 -16.63 3.55
CA ASN A 112 -3.72 -17.70 2.79
C ASN A 112 -4.82 -17.13 1.89
N VAL A 113 -4.45 -16.45 0.80
CA VAL A 113 -5.44 -15.98 -0.19
C VAL A 113 -6.08 -17.17 -0.89
N ARG A 114 -7.40 -17.30 -0.78
CA ARG A 114 -8.20 -18.34 -1.45
C ARG A 114 -8.96 -17.80 -2.66
N ASP A 115 -9.35 -16.52 -2.63
CA ASP A 115 -10.06 -15.85 -3.71
C ASP A 115 -9.21 -14.78 -4.41
N TRP A 116 -8.36 -15.22 -5.30
CA TRP A 116 -7.44 -14.38 -6.07
C TRP A 116 -8.11 -13.39 -7.04
N ARG A 117 -9.42 -13.52 -7.29
CA ARG A 117 -10.16 -12.61 -8.19
C ARG A 117 -10.24 -11.18 -7.65
N ASN A 118 -10.04 -11.02 -6.35
CA ASN A 118 -10.08 -9.72 -5.67
C ASN A 118 -8.69 -9.08 -5.47
N VAL A 119 -7.63 -9.77 -5.88
CA VAL A 119 -6.26 -9.22 -5.95
C VAL A 119 -6.04 -8.65 -7.34
N ASP A 120 -5.73 -7.37 -7.44
CA ASP A 120 -5.61 -6.68 -8.72
C ASP A 120 -4.21 -6.83 -9.33
N TYR A 121 -3.16 -6.88 -8.50
CA TYR A 121 -1.78 -7.07 -8.96
C TYR A 121 -0.86 -7.64 -7.87
N ILE A 122 0.32 -8.06 -8.27
CA ILE A 122 1.40 -8.56 -7.41
C ILE A 122 2.69 -7.89 -7.86
N GLU A 123 3.47 -7.35 -6.93
CA GLU A 123 4.81 -6.84 -7.20
C GLU A 123 5.78 -7.99 -7.42
N VAL A 124 6.71 -7.83 -8.37
CA VAL A 124 7.69 -8.84 -8.77
C VAL A 124 9.09 -8.28 -8.80
#